data_db4fe2439b3cca2abbade3e5da8c7ff5
#
_entry.id   db4fe2439b3cca2abbade3e5da8c7ff5
#
_cell.length_a   1.000
_cell.length_b   1.000
_cell.length_c   1.000
_cell.angle_alpha   90.00
_cell.angle_beta   90.00
_cell.angle_gamma   90.00
#
_symmetry.space_group_name_H-M   'P 1'
#
loop_
_entity.id
_entity.type
_entity.pdbx_description
1 polymer ?
#
loop_
_entity_poly.entity_id
_entity_poly.type
_entity_poly.pdbx_seq_one_letter_code
_entity_poly.pdbx_strand_id
1 'polypeptide(L)'
;MEVKGLIKEVRHKVGDIPKTKFTDDRILSLINEGLDDLARKVDINKGELNLPVVPYQRVLTIPDKDFIKLLRVRYNETTLDIVPFDKMDEINNWESKVGSKLQAIVYNLSNPRHLTLYPLLDETLNGVHSKLNNADGTLVDIPGVTRVGIDGIITDVELDDFIDLGYVPQGLRPDGTTTSIEDGYHSLNIKYVKRLPRVTEATEEIDLDEMFKSTLAYYVAGMLLLDDMRGENIQKGLLFVDKYKTELANVEALSKNGYQEVEDYSVNYRTGFGNEYAKY
;
A
#
# COMPACT_ATOMS: atom_id res chain seq x y z
N MET A 1 12.88 -6.64 -16.85
CA MET A 1 14.35 -6.69 -16.54
C MET A 1 14.78 -8.12 -16.30
N GLU A 2 15.79 -8.62 -17.02
CA GLU A 2 16.32 -10.00 -16.82
C GLU A 2 17.20 -10.11 -15.58
N VAL A 3 16.91 -11.07 -14.72
CA VAL A 3 17.70 -11.36 -13.49
C VAL A 3 19.11 -11.79 -13.83
N LYS A 4 19.28 -12.65 -14.85
CA LYS A 4 20.59 -13.10 -15.32
C LYS A 4 21.50 -11.93 -15.74
N GLY A 5 20.94 -10.94 -16.42
CA GLY A 5 21.65 -9.73 -16.80
C GLY A 5 22.08 -8.90 -15.60
N LEU A 6 21.22 -8.79 -14.58
CA LEU A 6 21.52 -8.11 -13.32
C LEU A 6 22.64 -8.82 -12.54
N ILE A 7 22.56 -10.15 -12.39
CA ILE A 7 23.62 -10.95 -11.73
C ILE A 7 24.96 -10.75 -12.41
N LYS A 8 25.00 -10.77 -13.76
CA LYS A 8 26.23 -10.54 -14.52
C LYS A 8 26.83 -9.17 -14.23
N GLU A 9 25.99 -8.14 -14.18
CA GLU A 9 26.42 -6.77 -13.87
C GLU A 9 26.96 -6.65 -12.43
N VAL A 10 26.27 -7.23 -11.46
CA VAL A 10 26.73 -7.30 -10.06
C VAL A 10 28.10 -7.94 -9.97
N ARG A 11 28.30 -9.12 -10.57
CA ARG A 11 29.58 -9.83 -10.56
C ARG A 11 30.71 -9.01 -11.19
N HIS A 12 30.41 -8.30 -12.26
CA HIS A 12 31.39 -7.40 -12.86
C HIS A 12 31.78 -6.25 -11.90
N LYS A 13 30.81 -5.63 -11.22
CA LYS A 13 31.06 -4.55 -10.25
C LYS A 13 31.91 -5.01 -9.05
N VAL A 14 31.66 -6.22 -8.54
CA VAL A 14 32.42 -6.78 -7.39
C VAL A 14 33.72 -7.48 -7.80
N GLY A 15 33.97 -7.67 -9.10
CA GLY A 15 35.17 -8.35 -9.61
C GLY A 15 35.15 -9.87 -9.43
N ASP A 16 33.96 -10.49 -9.36
CA ASP A 16 33.78 -11.94 -9.20
C ASP A 16 33.26 -12.61 -10.49
N ILE A 17 33.87 -12.28 -11.63
CA ILE A 17 33.51 -12.87 -12.92
C ILE A 17 33.62 -14.40 -12.92
N PRO A 18 34.67 -15.01 -12.28
CA PRO A 18 34.80 -16.47 -12.25
C PRO A 18 33.84 -17.18 -11.27
N LYS A 19 32.94 -16.45 -10.59
CA LYS A 19 31.95 -17.00 -9.63
C LYS A 19 32.56 -17.77 -8.46
N THR A 20 33.69 -17.30 -7.96
CA THR A 20 34.45 -18.00 -6.91
C THR A 20 34.20 -17.45 -5.50
N LYS A 21 33.69 -16.23 -5.40
CA LYS A 21 33.54 -15.52 -4.12
C LYS A 21 32.13 -15.55 -3.58
N PHE A 22 31.14 -15.32 -4.45
CA PHE A 22 29.74 -15.18 -4.05
C PHE A 22 28.86 -16.20 -4.79
N THR A 23 27.96 -16.85 -4.06
CA THR A 23 26.99 -17.79 -4.63
C THR A 23 25.87 -17.01 -5.33
N ASP A 24 25.24 -17.62 -6.36
CA ASP A 24 24.09 -17.05 -7.02
C ASP A 24 22.91 -16.87 -6.03
N ASP A 25 22.72 -17.80 -5.08
CA ASP A 25 21.69 -17.70 -4.03
C ASP A 25 21.86 -16.46 -3.14
N ARG A 26 23.12 -16.13 -2.75
CA ARG A 26 23.38 -14.93 -1.97
C ARG A 26 23.07 -13.67 -2.77
N ILE A 27 23.41 -13.66 -4.06
CA ILE A 27 23.09 -12.54 -4.96
C ILE A 27 21.56 -12.40 -5.11
N LEU A 28 20.83 -13.50 -5.31
CA LEU A 28 19.37 -13.51 -5.41
C LEU A 28 18.70 -13.00 -4.11
N SER A 29 19.20 -13.43 -2.96
CA SER A 29 18.73 -12.90 -1.66
C SER A 29 18.87 -11.39 -1.58
N LEU A 30 20.03 -10.85 -1.94
CA LEU A 30 20.28 -9.41 -1.92
C LEU A 30 19.48 -8.64 -3.01
N ILE A 31 19.21 -9.26 -4.15
CA ILE A 31 18.31 -8.71 -5.15
C ILE A 31 16.91 -8.53 -4.54
N ASN A 32 16.38 -9.55 -3.86
CA ASN A 32 15.07 -9.46 -3.21
C ASN A 32 15.04 -8.41 -2.10
N GLU A 33 16.10 -8.29 -1.31
CA GLU A 33 16.24 -7.21 -0.32
C GLU A 33 16.26 -5.82 -0.99
N GLY A 34 16.98 -5.69 -2.09
CA GLY A 34 17.03 -4.46 -2.88
C GLY A 34 15.69 -4.09 -3.52
N LEU A 35 14.93 -5.07 -4.00
CA LEU A 35 13.58 -4.87 -4.52
C LEU A 35 12.62 -4.38 -3.43
N ASP A 36 12.69 -4.97 -2.22
CA ASP A 36 11.91 -4.53 -1.07
C ASP A 36 12.28 -3.09 -0.65
N ASP A 37 13.57 -2.73 -0.63
CA ASP A 37 14.03 -1.38 -0.30
C ASP A 37 13.59 -0.36 -1.37
N LEU A 38 13.69 -0.74 -2.64
CA LEU A 38 13.27 0.09 -3.77
C LEU A 38 11.75 0.36 -3.72
N ALA A 39 10.94 -0.69 -3.50
CA ALA A 39 9.49 -0.56 -3.42
C ALA A 39 9.02 0.34 -2.26
N ARG A 40 9.76 0.37 -1.15
CA ARG A 40 9.46 1.26 -0.01
C ARG A 40 9.76 2.72 -0.31
N LYS A 41 10.80 3.00 -1.09
CA LYS A 41 11.31 4.35 -1.35
C LYS A 41 10.71 4.98 -2.59
N VAL A 42 10.49 4.18 -3.63
CA VAL A 42 9.92 4.61 -4.89
C VAL A 42 8.59 3.89 -5.10
N ASP A 43 7.51 4.61 -5.31
CA ASP A 43 6.15 4.07 -5.43
C ASP A 43 5.93 3.37 -6.80
N ILE A 44 6.72 2.32 -7.07
CA ILE A 44 6.79 1.66 -8.37
C ILE A 44 5.75 0.58 -8.59
N ASN A 45 5.39 -0.16 -7.55
CA ASN A 45 4.41 -1.24 -7.65
C ASN A 45 3.14 -0.88 -6.88
N LYS A 46 2.19 -0.24 -7.59
CA LYS A 46 0.96 0.25 -6.99
C LYS A 46 -0.15 -0.79 -7.12
N GLY A 47 -0.85 -1.01 -6.02
CA GLY A 47 -2.10 -1.76 -5.98
C GLY A 47 -3.28 -0.82 -5.73
N GLU A 48 -4.44 -1.24 -6.17
CA GLU A 48 -5.70 -0.57 -5.88
C GLU A 48 -6.74 -1.61 -5.46
N LEU A 49 -7.49 -1.31 -4.42
CA LEU A 49 -8.42 -2.24 -3.81
C LEU A 49 -9.66 -1.47 -3.37
N ASN A 50 -10.84 -2.02 -3.68
CA ASN A 50 -12.10 -1.52 -3.15
C ASN A 50 -12.54 -2.44 -2.03
N LEU A 51 -12.69 -1.93 -0.81
CA LEU A 51 -13.15 -2.70 0.33
C LEU A 51 -14.49 -2.18 0.85
N PRO A 52 -15.43 -3.06 1.17
CA PRO A 52 -16.64 -2.69 1.88
C PRO A 52 -16.32 -2.34 3.33
N VAL A 53 -16.99 -1.33 3.85
CA VAL A 53 -16.99 -0.94 5.26
C VAL A 53 -18.41 -0.95 5.75
N VAL A 54 -18.67 -1.70 6.80
CA VAL A 54 -19.99 -1.83 7.43
C VAL A 54 -20.15 -0.85 8.60
N PRO A 55 -21.38 -0.51 9.00
CA PRO A 55 -21.63 0.27 10.20
C PRO A 55 -20.89 -0.30 11.43
N TYR A 56 -20.42 0.57 12.29
CA TYR A 56 -19.68 0.22 13.53
C TYR A 56 -18.39 -0.59 13.31
N GLN A 57 -17.89 -0.70 12.09
CA GLN A 57 -16.58 -1.27 11.83
C GLN A 57 -15.49 -0.26 12.20
N ARG A 58 -14.69 -0.59 13.23
CA ARG A 58 -13.61 0.28 13.67
C ARG A 58 -12.32 0.06 12.91
N VAL A 59 -11.98 -1.20 12.69
CA VAL A 59 -10.71 -1.58 12.05
C VAL A 59 -11.00 -2.28 10.72
N LEU A 60 -10.32 -1.81 9.70
CA LEU A 60 -10.28 -2.41 8.40
C LEU A 60 -8.91 -3.04 8.20
N THR A 61 -8.88 -4.30 7.78
CA THR A 61 -7.64 -5.01 7.49
C THR A 61 -7.45 -5.14 5.99
N ILE A 62 -6.33 -4.64 5.47
CA ILE A 62 -5.96 -4.82 4.06
C ILE A 62 -5.59 -6.29 3.84
N PRO A 63 -6.31 -7.04 2.98
CA PRO A 63 -6.09 -8.47 2.80
C PRO A 63 -4.77 -8.76 2.07
N ASP A 64 -4.28 -7.86 1.22
CA ASP A 64 -3.05 -8.05 0.47
C ASP A 64 -1.84 -8.19 1.41
N LYS A 65 -1.20 -9.37 1.35
CA LYS A 65 -0.03 -9.69 2.19
C LYS A 65 1.23 -8.95 1.75
N ASP A 66 1.25 -8.50 0.50
CA ASP A 66 2.36 -7.75 -0.09
C ASP A 66 2.25 -6.24 0.14
N PHE A 67 1.23 -5.80 0.86
CA PHE A 67 1.08 -4.40 1.25
C PHE A 67 2.31 -3.86 1.98
N ILE A 68 2.79 -2.69 1.53
CA ILE A 68 3.91 -1.96 2.15
C ILE A 68 3.43 -0.68 2.82
N LYS A 69 2.82 0.21 2.05
CA LYS A 69 2.38 1.52 2.55
C LYS A 69 1.15 2.03 1.82
N LEU A 70 0.38 2.82 2.54
CA LEU A 70 -0.81 3.49 2.04
C LEU A 70 -0.42 4.72 1.23
N LEU A 71 -1.06 4.91 0.07
CA LEU A 71 -0.89 6.11 -0.75
C LEU A 71 -2.10 7.04 -0.67
N ARG A 72 -3.29 6.48 -0.78
CA ARG A 72 -4.55 7.23 -0.81
C ARG A 72 -5.71 6.36 -0.37
N VAL A 73 -6.64 6.95 0.35
CA VAL A 73 -7.95 6.34 0.62
C VAL A 73 -9.03 7.31 0.17
N ARG A 74 -10.02 6.79 -0.56
CA ARG A 74 -11.22 7.53 -0.94
C ARG A 74 -12.45 6.85 -0.35
N TYR A 75 -13.37 7.67 0.09
CA TYR A 75 -14.68 7.29 0.58
C TYR A 75 -15.72 8.09 -0.18
N ASN A 76 -16.59 7.42 -0.93
CA ASN A 76 -17.59 8.09 -1.77
C ASN A 76 -16.97 9.25 -2.57
N GLU A 77 -15.91 8.98 -3.33
CA GLU A 77 -15.15 9.92 -4.17
C GLU A 77 -14.38 11.02 -3.39
N THR A 78 -14.59 11.14 -2.09
CA THR A 78 -13.84 12.09 -1.26
C THR A 78 -12.55 11.44 -0.76
N THR A 79 -11.43 12.11 -0.96
CA THR A 79 -10.15 11.67 -0.38
C THR A 79 -10.17 11.91 1.13
N LEU A 80 -9.85 10.85 1.89
CA LEU A 80 -9.74 10.91 3.34
C LEU A 80 -8.32 11.30 3.76
N ASP A 81 -8.22 11.98 4.89
CA ASP A 81 -6.93 12.25 5.52
C ASP A 81 -6.34 10.95 6.10
N ILE A 82 -5.03 10.76 5.93
CA ILE A 82 -4.28 9.66 6.55
C ILE A 82 -3.54 10.24 7.74
N VAL A 83 -3.96 9.88 8.94
CA VAL A 83 -3.46 10.46 10.19
C VAL A 83 -2.68 9.41 10.97
N PRO A 84 -1.44 9.71 11.41
CA PRO A 84 -0.71 8.82 12.30
C PRO A 84 -1.44 8.64 13.64
N PHE A 85 -1.36 7.44 14.22
CA PHE A 85 -2.01 7.10 15.49
C PHE A 85 -1.65 8.10 16.60
N ASP A 86 -0.37 8.41 16.74
CA ASP A 86 0.14 9.35 17.76
C ASP A 86 -0.51 10.73 17.69
N LYS A 87 -0.90 11.17 16.48
CA LYS A 87 -1.60 12.45 16.29
C LYS A 87 -3.07 12.38 16.69
N MET A 88 -3.70 11.23 16.54
CA MET A 88 -5.09 11.04 16.99
C MET A 88 -5.18 10.97 18.51
N ASP A 89 -4.15 10.46 19.19
CA ASP A 89 -4.10 10.39 20.65
C ASP A 89 -4.06 11.79 21.32
N GLU A 90 -3.70 12.84 20.58
CA GLU A 90 -3.82 14.21 21.03
C GLU A 90 -5.29 14.67 21.16
N ILE A 91 -6.23 13.96 20.52
CA ILE A 91 -7.67 14.26 20.53
C ILE A 91 -8.36 13.43 21.61
N ASN A 92 -8.91 14.08 22.61
CA ASN A 92 -9.62 13.39 23.69
C ASN A 92 -10.80 12.57 23.17
N ASN A 93 -10.84 11.30 23.58
CA ASN A 93 -11.94 10.37 23.29
C ASN A 93 -12.22 10.17 21.79
N TRP A 94 -11.22 10.34 20.92
CA TRP A 94 -11.41 10.16 19.49
C TRP A 94 -11.95 8.76 19.12
N GLU A 95 -11.57 7.75 19.88
CA GLU A 95 -12.01 6.38 19.66
C GLU A 95 -13.51 6.17 19.89
N SER A 96 -14.13 6.97 20.75
CA SER A 96 -15.57 6.87 21.04
C SER A 96 -16.45 7.73 20.11
N LYS A 97 -15.83 8.51 19.23
CA LYS A 97 -16.57 9.36 18.28
C LYS A 97 -17.28 8.52 17.24
N VAL A 98 -18.58 8.80 17.09
CA VAL A 98 -19.47 8.19 16.10
C VAL A 98 -19.96 9.29 15.17
N GLY A 99 -20.13 8.99 13.90
CA GLY A 99 -20.60 9.94 12.91
C GLY A 99 -21.12 9.27 11.64
N SER A 100 -21.82 10.06 10.83
CA SER A 100 -22.43 9.60 9.60
C SER A 100 -21.50 9.62 8.37
N LYS A 101 -20.27 10.10 8.52
CA LYS A 101 -19.31 10.22 7.41
C LYS A 101 -17.89 10.01 7.92
N LEU A 102 -17.11 9.21 7.21
CA LEU A 102 -15.67 9.09 7.46
C LEU A 102 -14.96 10.40 7.11
N GLN A 103 -14.01 10.76 7.96
CA GLN A 103 -13.19 11.96 7.82
C GLN A 103 -11.72 11.61 7.63
N ALA A 104 -11.24 10.59 8.34
CA ALA A 104 -9.86 10.19 8.29
C ALA A 104 -9.68 8.68 8.47
N ILE A 105 -8.51 8.21 8.06
CA ILE A 105 -7.99 6.89 8.36
C ILE A 105 -6.83 7.05 9.33
N VAL A 106 -6.92 6.38 10.46
CA VAL A 106 -5.85 6.38 11.45
C VAL A 106 -4.92 5.22 11.14
N TYR A 107 -3.65 5.53 10.93
CA TYR A 107 -2.64 4.62 10.46
C TYR A 107 -1.60 4.35 11.54
N ASN A 108 -1.36 3.05 11.83
CA ASN A 108 -0.36 2.63 12.80
C ASN A 108 0.81 1.94 12.08
N LEU A 109 2.02 2.49 12.23
CA LEU A 109 3.23 1.91 11.65
C LEU A 109 3.57 0.52 12.18
N SER A 110 3.17 0.20 13.41
CA SER A 110 3.40 -1.13 14.00
C SER A 110 2.56 -2.23 13.35
N ASN A 111 1.42 -1.86 12.77
CA ASN A 111 0.56 -2.78 12.02
C ASN A 111 0.00 -2.08 10.77
N PRO A 112 0.81 -1.93 9.72
CA PRO A 112 0.49 -1.07 8.59
C PRO A 112 -0.70 -1.56 7.74
N ARG A 113 -1.13 -2.81 7.91
CA ARG A 113 -2.31 -3.36 7.22
C ARG A 113 -3.62 -3.10 7.95
N HIS A 114 -3.56 -2.67 9.23
CA HIS A 114 -4.75 -2.36 10.01
C HIS A 114 -4.98 -0.85 9.98
N LEU A 115 -6.10 -0.47 9.40
CA LEU A 115 -6.54 0.91 9.28
C LEU A 115 -7.69 1.14 10.25
N THR A 116 -7.57 2.12 11.14
CA THR A 116 -8.67 2.49 12.02
C THR A 116 -9.48 3.60 11.38
N LEU A 117 -10.79 3.42 11.32
CA LEU A 117 -11.72 4.35 10.69
C LEU A 117 -12.14 5.43 11.69
N TYR A 118 -12.14 6.69 11.24
CA TYR A 118 -12.55 7.84 12.06
C TYR A 118 -13.47 8.80 11.31
N PRO A 119 -14.57 9.26 11.94
CA PRO A 119 -15.21 8.66 13.11
C PRO A 119 -15.76 7.27 12.81
N LEU A 120 -16.17 6.53 13.84
CA LEU A 120 -16.90 5.28 13.67
C LEU A 120 -18.22 5.55 12.97
N LEU A 121 -18.50 4.85 11.88
CA LEU A 121 -19.74 5.03 11.14
C LEU A 121 -20.91 4.44 11.92
N ASP A 122 -22.04 5.15 11.99
CA ASP A 122 -23.29 4.66 12.54
C ASP A 122 -24.24 4.14 11.43
N GLU A 123 -25.40 3.62 11.84
CA GLU A 123 -26.41 3.09 10.92
C GLU A 123 -27.25 4.18 10.22
N THR A 124 -27.14 5.43 10.65
CA THR A 124 -27.95 6.53 10.09
C THR A 124 -27.44 7.02 8.74
N LEU A 125 -26.50 6.26 8.16
CA LEU A 125 -25.85 6.58 6.90
C LEU A 125 -26.83 6.63 5.76
N ASN A 126 -27.36 7.82 5.52
CA ASN A 126 -28.13 8.10 4.36
C ASN A 126 -27.25 8.00 3.09
N GLY A 127 -27.49 6.99 2.27
CA GLY A 127 -27.20 7.16 0.87
C GLY A 127 -26.38 6.13 0.13
N VAL A 128 -25.84 5.11 0.74
CA VAL A 128 -25.36 3.96 -0.05
C VAL A 128 -26.22 2.76 0.29
N HIS A 129 -27.23 2.56 -0.52
CA HIS A 129 -28.11 1.42 -0.36
C HIS A 129 -27.44 0.22 -0.99
N SER A 130 -27.14 -0.77 -0.17
CA SER A 130 -26.88 -2.14 -0.63
C SER A 130 -28.14 -2.82 -1.19
N LYS A 131 -29.23 -2.07 -1.37
CA LYS A 131 -30.50 -2.59 -1.82
C LYS A 131 -30.95 -1.92 -3.10
N LEU A 132 -31.07 -2.70 -4.17
CA LEU A 132 -31.75 -2.28 -5.39
C LEU A 132 -33.23 -2.60 -5.29
N ASN A 133 -34.08 -1.67 -5.74
CA ASN A 133 -35.49 -1.97 -5.97
C ASN A 133 -35.62 -2.80 -7.25
N ASN A 134 -36.18 -3.97 -7.11
CA ASN A 134 -36.66 -4.71 -8.28
C ASN A 134 -37.82 -3.94 -8.97
N ALA A 135 -38.10 -4.29 -10.20
CA ALA A 135 -39.20 -3.71 -10.97
C ALA A 135 -40.57 -3.83 -10.28
N ASP A 136 -40.73 -4.74 -9.31
CA ASP A 136 -41.90 -4.95 -8.48
C ASP A 136 -41.87 -4.15 -7.15
N GLY A 137 -40.83 -3.35 -6.92
CA GLY A 137 -40.66 -2.56 -5.70
C GLY A 137 -40.08 -3.30 -4.50
N THR A 138 -39.73 -4.59 -4.66
CA THR A 138 -39.04 -5.32 -3.60
C THR A 138 -37.58 -4.92 -3.51
N LEU A 139 -37.09 -4.78 -2.28
CA LEU A 139 -35.68 -4.52 -2.04
C LEU A 139 -34.90 -5.83 -2.17
N VAL A 140 -33.99 -5.87 -3.11
CA VAL A 140 -33.03 -6.98 -3.26
C VAL A 140 -31.70 -6.54 -2.67
N ASP A 141 -31.19 -7.32 -1.76
CA ASP A 141 -29.81 -7.19 -1.31
C ASP A 141 -28.89 -7.52 -2.48
N ILE A 142 -27.95 -6.62 -2.77
CA ILE A 142 -26.95 -6.88 -3.79
C ILE A 142 -25.88 -7.73 -3.11
N PRO A 143 -25.77 -9.02 -3.44
CA PRO A 143 -24.63 -9.79 -2.99
C PRO A 143 -23.41 -9.27 -3.75
N GLY A 144 -22.42 -8.81 -3.03
CA GLY A 144 -21.18 -8.37 -3.63
C GLY A 144 -20.90 -6.87 -3.50
N VAL A 145 -19.64 -6.53 -3.63
CA VAL A 145 -19.15 -5.15 -3.63
C VAL A 145 -19.39 -4.57 -5.03
N THR A 146 -20.22 -3.55 -5.09
CA THR A 146 -20.50 -2.89 -6.36
C THR A 146 -19.29 -2.07 -6.82
N ARG A 147 -18.71 -2.42 -7.96
CA ARG A 147 -17.75 -1.57 -8.65
C ARG A 147 -18.50 -0.59 -9.53
N VAL A 148 -18.28 0.70 -9.31
CA VAL A 148 -18.62 1.70 -10.33
C VAL A 148 -17.39 1.82 -11.23
N GLY A 149 -17.48 1.30 -12.44
CA GLY A 149 -16.47 1.50 -13.48
C GLY A 149 -16.39 2.98 -13.89
N ILE A 150 -15.35 3.35 -14.62
CA ILE A 150 -15.17 4.71 -15.20
C ILE A 150 -16.33 5.08 -16.13
N ASP A 151 -17.04 4.09 -16.63
CA ASP A 151 -18.21 4.20 -17.51
C ASP A 151 -19.56 4.26 -16.73
N GLY A 152 -19.50 4.28 -15.42
CA GLY A 152 -20.69 4.25 -14.57
C GLY A 152 -21.39 2.89 -14.49
N ILE A 153 -20.82 1.85 -15.10
CA ILE A 153 -21.34 0.49 -15.04
C ILE A 153 -20.93 -0.14 -13.71
N ILE A 154 -21.93 -0.61 -13.00
CA ILE A 154 -21.77 -1.33 -11.73
C ILE A 154 -21.43 -2.79 -12.07
N THR A 155 -20.22 -3.21 -11.76
CA THR A 155 -19.83 -4.62 -11.84
C THR A 155 -19.79 -5.21 -10.44
N ASP A 156 -20.50 -6.31 -10.23
CA ASP A 156 -20.41 -7.04 -8.97
C ASP A 156 -19.00 -7.64 -8.84
N VAL A 157 -18.32 -7.25 -7.77
CA VAL A 157 -17.17 -8.02 -7.29
C VAL A 157 -17.76 -9.00 -6.30
N GLU A 158 -17.67 -10.28 -6.61
CA GLU A 158 -18.25 -11.30 -5.76
C GLU A 158 -17.66 -11.20 -4.35
N LEU A 159 -18.51 -11.22 -3.34
CA LEU A 159 -18.11 -11.18 -1.92
C LEU A 159 -17.11 -12.31 -1.62
N ASP A 160 -17.25 -13.42 -2.30
CA ASP A 160 -16.39 -14.59 -2.19
C ASP A 160 -14.92 -14.26 -2.50
N ASP A 161 -14.63 -13.35 -3.44
CA ASP A 161 -13.26 -12.91 -3.73
C ASP A 161 -12.58 -12.27 -2.51
N PHE A 162 -13.34 -11.58 -1.65
CA PHE A 162 -12.81 -10.98 -0.43
C PHE A 162 -12.71 -11.97 0.71
N ILE A 163 -13.63 -12.92 0.80
CA ILE A 163 -13.61 -14.01 1.77
C ILE A 163 -12.41 -14.90 1.52
N ASP A 164 -12.12 -15.24 0.27
CA ASP A 164 -10.93 -16.01 -0.13
C ASP A 164 -9.64 -15.29 0.22
N LEU A 165 -9.64 -13.95 0.21
CA LEU A 165 -8.52 -13.13 0.69
C LEU A 165 -8.48 -13.00 2.22
N GLY A 166 -9.46 -13.56 2.93
CA GLY A 166 -9.58 -13.49 4.40
C GLY A 166 -10.09 -12.14 4.91
N TYR A 167 -10.78 -11.37 4.08
CA TYR A 167 -11.42 -10.13 4.48
C TYR A 167 -12.88 -10.37 4.83
N VAL A 168 -13.25 -10.15 6.09
CA VAL A 168 -14.63 -10.22 6.57
C VAL A 168 -14.95 -8.89 7.27
N PRO A 169 -15.76 -8.01 6.63
CA PRO A 169 -16.16 -6.77 7.26
C PRO A 169 -17.16 -7.05 8.40
N GLN A 170 -16.80 -6.61 9.59
CA GLN A 170 -17.63 -6.74 10.76
C GLN A 170 -17.52 -5.50 11.64
N GLY A 171 -18.65 -5.02 12.14
CA GLY A 171 -18.74 -3.97 13.14
C GLY A 171 -19.36 -4.47 14.43
N LEU A 172 -19.19 -3.75 15.52
CA LEU A 172 -19.77 -4.05 16.84
C LEU A 172 -20.65 -2.89 17.27
N ARG A 173 -21.96 -3.12 17.34
CA ARG A 173 -22.92 -2.14 17.82
C ARG A 173 -22.75 -1.90 19.33
N PRO A 174 -23.24 -0.76 19.84
CA PRO A 174 -23.19 -0.47 21.29
C PRO A 174 -23.96 -1.48 22.15
N ASP A 175 -24.95 -2.18 21.59
CA ASP A 175 -25.71 -3.23 22.28
C ASP A 175 -25.00 -4.60 22.29
N GLY A 176 -23.81 -4.69 21.69
CA GLY A 176 -23.01 -5.91 21.60
C GLY A 176 -23.36 -6.82 20.42
N THR A 177 -24.30 -6.45 19.55
CA THR A 177 -24.56 -7.18 18.32
C THR A 177 -23.56 -6.81 17.24
N THR A 178 -23.30 -7.73 16.30
CA THR A 178 -22.40 -7.50 15.16
C THR A 178 -23.17 -7.00 13.96
N THR A 179 -22.52 -6.15 13.17
CA THR A 179 -22.97 -5.73 11.84
C THR A 179 -22.20 -6.49 10.77
N SER A 180 -22.84 -6.68 9.61
CA SER A 180 -22.30 -7.35 8.45
C SER A 180 -22.64 -6.56 7.17
N ILE A 181 -22.25 -7.08 6.01
CA ILE A 181 -22.61 -6.48 4.71
C ILE A 181 -24.13 -6.44 4.52
N GLU A 182 -24.88 -7.37 5.09
CA GLU A 182 -26.34 -7.41 5.02
C GLU A 182 -27.00 -6.18 5.70
N ASP A 183 -26.35 -5.58 6.68
CA ASP A 183 -26.80 -4.36 7.33
C ASP A 183 -26.52 -3.08 6.50
N GLY A 184 -25.87 -3.23 5.37
CA GLY A 184 -25.42 -2.13 4.52
C GLY A 184 -23.92 -1.90 4.61
N TYR A 185 -23.36 -1.36 3.54
CA TYR A 185 -21.92 -1.07 3.48
C TYR A 185 -21.62 0.18 2.68
N HIS A 186 -20.41 0.70 2.88
CA HIS A 186 -19.82 1.76 2.08
C HIS A 186 -18.57 1.24 1.39
N SER A 187 -18.24 1.78 0.23
CA SER A 187 -17.01 1.43 -0.49
C SER A 187 -15.88 2.36 -0.11
N LEU A 188 -14.73 1.78 0.26
CA LEU A 188 -13.46 2.46 0.39
C LEU A 188 -12.55 2.04 -0.75
N ASN A 189 -12.13 3.00 -1.56
CA ASN A 189 -11.08 2.82 -2.56
C ASN A 189 -9.72 3.10 -1.92
N ILE A 190 -8.86 2.10 -1.88
CA ILE A 190 -7.54 2.15 -1.24
C ILE A 190 -6.48 1.97 -2.31
N LYS A 191 -5.60 2.98 -2.47
CA LYS A 191 -4.42 2.90 -3.31
C LYS A 191 -3.18 2.77 -2.43
N TYR A 192 -2.35 1.79 -2.72
CA TYR A 192 -1.21 1.43 -1.87
C TYR A 192 -0.01 0.98 -2.69
N VAL A 193 1.14 0.87 -2.05
CA VAL A 193 2.34 0.23 -2.60
C VAL A 193 2.42 -1.19 -2.08
N LYS A 194 2.69 -2.12 -2.98
CA LYS A 194 2.93 -3.54 -2.67
C LYS A 194 4.33 -3.97 -3.04
N ARG A 195 4.78 -5.07 -2.44
CA ARG A 195 6.05 -5.69 -2.77
C ARG A 195 6.08 -6.13 -4.24
N LEU A 196 7.27 -6.09 -4.80
CA LEU A 196 7.53 -6.77 -6.06
C LEU A 196 7.61 -8.28 -5.84
N PRO A 197 7.22 -9.10 -6.83
CA PRO A 197 7.38 -10.55 -6.75
C PRO A 197 8.83 -10.92 -6.43
N ARG A 198 9.02 -11.88 -5.55
CA ARG A 198 10.35 -12.38 -5.22
C ARG A 198 10.90 -13.22 -6.34
N VAL A 199 12.19 -13.06 -6.57
CA VAL A 199 12.95 -13.84 -7.53
C VAL A 199 13.58 -15.02 -6.84
N THR A 200 13.37 -16.20 -7.37
CA THR A 200 13.91 -17.47 -6.85
C THR A 200 14.98 -18.07 -7.76
N GLU A 201 14.94 -17.75 -9.05
CA GLU A 201 15.85 -18.28 -10.05
C GLU A 201 16.45 -17.18 -10.94
N ALA A 202 17.67 -17.42 -11.40
CA ALA A 202 18.38 -16.51 -12.30
C ALA A 202 17.74 -16.39 -13.69
N THR A 203 16.86 -17.31 -14.06
CA THR A 203 16.17 -17.36 -15.34
C THR A 203 14.90 -16.50 -15.38
N GLU A 204 14.47 -16.01 -14.24
CA GLU A 204 13.26 -15.21 -14.11
C GLU A 204 13.45 -13.80 -14.65
N GLU A 205 12.31 -13.14 -14.92
CA GLU A 205 12.24 -11.74 -15.25
C GLU A 205 11.53 -10.97 -14.12
N ILE A 206 12.03 -9.79 -13.83
CA ILE A 206 11.40 -8.85 -12.91
C ILE A 206 10.59 -7.86 -13.74
N ASP A 207 9.31 -7.69 -13.40
CA ASP A 207 8.47 -6.65 -13.98
C ASP A 207 8.88 -5.27 -13.43
N LEU A 208 10.02 -4.82 -13.89
CA LEU A 208 10.65 -3.56 -13.51
C LEU A 208 11.39 -2.98 -14.72
N ASP A 209 11.29 -1.67 -14.91
CA ASP A 209 11.98 -0.98 -15.99
C ASP A 209 13.51 -1.17 -15.90
N GLU A 210 14.17 -1.26 -17.07
CA GLU A 210 15.63 -1.41 -17.16
C GLU A 210 16.40 -0.24 -16.50
N MET A 211 15.78 0.93 -16.37
CA MET A 211 16.37 2.07 -15.67
C MET A 211 16.77 1.75 -14.20
N PHE A 212 16.05 0.82 -13.55
CA PHE A 212 16.34 0.41 -12.17
C PHE A 212 17.49 -0.59 -12.05
N LYS A 213 17.96 -1.15 -13.16
CA LYS A 213 18.98 -2.20 -13.18
C LYS A 213 20.28 -1.74 -12.54
N SER A 214 20.77 -0.57 -12.95
CA SER A 214 22.00 0.02 -12.38
C SER A 214 21.86 0.28 -10.89
N THR A 215 20.71 0.83 -10.48
CA THR A 215 20.39 1.13 -9.08
C THR A 215 20.44 -0.13 -8.23
N LEU A 216 19.74 -1.20 -8.65
CA LEU A 216 19.78 -2.50 -7.96
C LEU A 216 21.17 -3.12 -7.97
N ALA A 217 21.90 -3.04 -9.09
CA ALA A 217 23.26 -3.57 -9.17
C ALA A 217 24.22 -2.88 -8.18
N TYR A 218 24.08 -1.59 -7.95
CA TYR A 218 24.86 -0.88 -6.93
C TYR A 218 24.48 -1.30 -5.51
N TYR A 219 23.18 -1.46 -5.23
CA TYR A 219 22.72 -1.97 -3.93
C TYR A 219 23.34 -3.34 -3.63
N VAL A 220 23.14 -4.31 -4.52
CA VAL A 220 23.58 -5.68 -4.33
C VAL A 220 25.12 -5.76 -4.26
N ALA A 221 25.83 -5.08 -5.15
CA ALA A 221 27.30 -5.05 -5.14
C ALA A 221 27.85 -4.41 -3.87
N GLY A 222 27.20 -3.33 -3.39
CA GLY A 222 27.57 -2.68 -2.14
C GLY A 222 27.43 -3.60 -0.95
N MET A 223 26.28 -4.27 -0.81
CA MET A 223 26.02 -5.20 0.29
C MET A 223 26.94 -6.42 0.26
N LEU A 224 27.20 -7.01 -0.91
CA LEU A 224 28.15 -8.13 -1.05
C LEU A 224 29.57 -7.75 -0.57
N LEU A 225 30.05 -6.57 -0.90
CA LEU A 225 31.37 -6.12 -0.51
C LEU A 225 31.46 -5.75 0.98
N LEU A 226 30.38 -5.27 1.58
CA LEU A 226 30.29 -5.01 3.02
C LEU A 226 30.29 -6.33 3.82
N ASP A 227 29.63 -7.38 3.31
CA ASP A 227 29.61 -8.70 3.92
C ASP A 227 31.03 -9.37 3.94
N ASP A 228 31.88 -9.07 2.95
CA ASP A 228 33.24 -9.67 2.84
C ASP A 228 34.23 -9.12 3.91
N MET A 229 33.90 -8.07 4.65
CA MET A 229 34.61 -7.47 5.79
C MET A 229 36.12 -7.20 5.58
N ARG A 230 36.66 -7.29 4.36
CA ARG A 230 38.03 -6.90 4.04
C ARG A 230 38.10 -5.37 3.88
N GLY A 231 39.13 -4.74 4.44
CA GLY A 231 39.22 -3.28 4.50
C GLY A 231 39.03 -2.57 3.16
N GLU A 232 39.63 -3.06 2.09
CA GLU A 232 39.46 -2.50 0.74
C GLU A 232 38.04 -2.69 0.19
N ASN A 233 37.42 -3.85 0.48
CA ASN A 233 36.05 -4.15 0.05
C ASN A 233 35.03 -3.30 0.81
N ILE A 234 35.25 -3.03 2.09
CA ILE A 234 34.39 -2.12 2.88
C ILE A 234 34.34 -0.73 2.25
N GLN A 235 35.47 -0.14 1.90
CA GLN A 235 35.51 1.18 1.27
C GLN A 235 34.77 1.22 -0.07
N LYS A 236 35.03 0.22 -0.90
CA LYS A 236 34.34 0.06 -2.19
C LYS A 236 32.84 -0.20 -2.02
N GLY A 237 32.47 -1.00 -1.02
CA GLY A 237 31.08 -1.27 -0.67
C GLY A 237 30.33 -0.01 -0.27
N LEU A 238 30.91 0.81 0.61
CA LEU A 238 30.34 2.10 1.00
C LEU A 238 30.17 3.05 -0.20
N LEU A 239 31.13 3.08 -1.12
CA LEU A 239 31.03 3.86 -2.35
C LEU A 239 29.84 3.40 -3.22
N PHE A 240 29.60 2.09 -3.32
CA PHE A 240 28.47 1.57 -4.09
C PHE A 240 27.13 1.85 -3.40
N VAL A 241 27.06 1.76 -2.08
CA VAL A 241 25.86 2.15 -1.33
C VAL A 241 25.55 3.64 -1.51
N ASP A 242 26.57 4.50 -1.57
CA ASP A 242 26.39 5.92 -1.83
C ASP A 242 25.89 6.18 -3.27
N LYS A 243 26.46 5.48 -4.25
CA LYS A 243 25.96 5.51 -5.63
C LYS A 243 24.51 5.04 -5.73
N TYR A 244 24.16 3.96 -5.01
CA TYR A 244 22.78 3.49 -4.93
C TYR A 244 21.83 4.60 -4.44
N LYS A 245 22.19 5.30 -3.35
CA LYS A 245 21.39 6.40 -2.82
C LYS A 245 21.22 7.54 -3.82
N THR A 246 22.28 7.87 -4.53
CA THR A 246 22.26 8.92 -5.56
C THR A 246 21.37 8.54 -6.74
N GLU A 247 21.52 7.32 -7.27
CA GLU A 247 20.67 6.82 -8.35
C GLU A 247 19.20 6.73 -7.92
N LEU A 248 18.95 6.26 -6.70
CA LEU A 248 17.61 6.19 -6.13
C LEU A 248 16.95 7.56 -6.07
N ALA A 249 17.67 8.59 -5.61
CA ALA A 249 17.15 9.95 -5.57
C ALA A 249 16.82 10.49 -6.98
N ASN A 250 17.62 10.16 -7.98
CA ASN A 250 17.38 10.53 -9.37
C ASN A 250 16.09 9.84 -9.90
N VAL A 251 15.93 8.55 -9.63
CA VAL A 251 14.74 7.79 -10.03
C VAL A 251 13.49 8.30 -9.31
N GLU A 252 13.59 8.60 -8.01
CA GLU A 252 12.49 9.19 -7.25
C GLU A 252 12.07 10.56 -7.83
N ALA A 253 13.02 11.39 -8.20
CA ALA A 253 12.75 12.67 -8.85
C ALA A 253 12.06 12.49 -10.21
N LEU A 254 12.49 11.52 -11.02
CA LEU A 254 11.86 11.20 -12.31
C LEU A 254 10.45 10.66 -12.12
N SER A 255 10.22 9.79 -11.14
CA SER A 255 8.89 9.24 -10.87
C SER A 255 7.90 10.31 -10.42
N LYS A 256 8.34 11.28 -9.63
CA LYS A 256 7.52 12.42 -9.19
C LYS A 256 7.23 13.39 -10.33
N ASN A 257 8.20 13.66 -11.19
CA ASN A 257 8.05 14.60 -12.32
C ASN A 257 7.27 13.98 -13.49
N GLY A 258 7.38 12.68 -13.74
CA GLY A 258 6.66 11.99 -14.81
C GLY A 258 5.16 11.81 -14.54
N TYR A 259 4.72 11.99 -13.28
CA TYR A 259 3.30 11.91 -12.89
C TYR A 259 2.65 13.29 -12.67
N GLN A 260 3.33 14.38 -13.04
CA GLN A 260 2.74 15.74 -12.98
C GLN A 260 1.71 16.02 -14.08
N GLU A 261 1.55 15.12 -15.06
CA GLU A 261 0.40 15.19 -15.96
C GLU A 261 -0.79 14.46 -15.32
N VAL A 262 -1.78 15.24 -14.93
CA VAL A 262 -3.13 14.84 -14.53
C VAL A 262 -3.25 14.24 -13.11
N GLU A 263 -2.92 14.98 -12.11
CA GLU A 263 -3.78 15.11 -10.90
C GLU A 263 -3.15 16.13 -9.97
N ASP A 264 -3.63 17.36 -10.08
CA ASP A 264 -3.41 18.46 -9.13
C ASP A 264 -4.19 18.17 -7.82
N TYR A 265 -3.93 17.02 -7.24
CA TYR A 265 -4.34 16.69 -5.87
C TYR A 265 -3.09 16.62 -5.02
N SER A 266 -2.58 17.82 -4.67
CA SER A 266 -1.69 17.95 -3.55
C SER A 266 -2.32 17.20 -2.36
N VAL A 267 -1.71 16.09 -1.95
CA VAL A 267 -1.86 15.62 -0.58
C VAL A 267 -1.26 16.73 0.25
N ASN A 268 -2.08 17.71 0.59
CA ASN A 268 -1.74 18.70 1.58
C ASN A 268 -1.60 17.90 2.89
N TYR A 269 -0.38 17.52 3.23
CA TYR A 269 -0.02 17.35 4.62
C TYR A 269 -0.23 18.72 5.27
N ARG A 270 -1.46 19.04 5.60
CA ARG A 270 -1.76 20.15 6.48
C ARG A 270 -1.17 19.79 7.83
N THR A 271 0.07 20.21 8.03
CA THR A 271 0.74 20.31 9.34
C THR A 271 0.05 21.39 10.20
N GLY A 272 -1.25 21.52 10.10
CA GLY A 272 -2.06 22.49 10.79
C GLY A 272 -3.42 21.92 11.06
N PHE A 273 -3.53 20.93 11.96
CA PHE A 273 -4.75 20.73 12.70
C PHE A 273 -4.88 21.90 13.70
N GLY A 274 -5.03 23.11 13.15
CA GLY A 274 -5.47 24.25 13.94
C GLY A 274 -6.93 24.08 14.22
N ASN A 275 -7.28 23.81 15.49
CA ASN A 275 -8.52 24.12 16.20
C ASN A 275 -9.90 23.91 15.53
N GLU A 276 -10.03 23.35 14.32
CA GLU A 276 -11.35 23.13 13.70
C GLU A 276 -12.04 21.85 14.19
N TYR A 277 -11.31 20.86 14.71
CA TYR A 277 -11.90 19.64 15.22
C TYR A 277 -12.30 19.71 16.72
N ALA A 278 -12.03 20.83 17.38
CA ALA A 278 -12.41 21.04 18.78
C ALA A 278 -13.84 21.62 18.96
N LYS A 279 -14.63 21.74 17.87
CA LYS A 279 -15.95 22.38 17.91
C LYS A 279 -17.15 21.46 17.67
N TYR A 280 -16.96 20.13 17.75
CA TYR A 280 -18.12 19.23 17.67
C TYR A 280 -18.12 18.21 18.80
#